data_9ed0c6a4e53da648171f05f8d6848f90
#
_entry.id   9ed0c6a4e53da648171f05f8d6848f90
#
_cell.length_a   1.000
_cell.length_b   1.000
_cell.length_c   1.000
_cell.angle_alpha   90.00
_cell.angle_beta   90.00
_cell.angle_gamma   90.00
#
_symmetry.space_group_name_H-M   'P 1'
#
loop_
_entity.id
_entity.type
_entity.pdbx_description
1 polymer ?
#
loop_
_entity_poly.entity_id
_entity_poly.type
_entity_poly.pdbx_seq_one_letter_code
_entity_poly.pdbx_strand_id
1 'polypeptide(L)'
;TVFRSLIYFFDGQVAPVIDAPSGAVYNFTSANVLEGNFNYESTGSKTRINQVIVTWINPDANYKAEPLIVEDRLNIAQTGKIISQTAVAMGATSEGQALRYGRWKLWTAANQREVVSFSTALNGSFVAPGDIVNVQDPNRFAVRLGGRISNTGTNRSTTSIPLDTPTTLNSGSTYSLSVIFTEPAAFATSDVTIAGTAYKQGDLIKQAYITGSSSLQDIDTEEKSLNARASSGNSEALILNWADTTRVETKEVTSSLSGIVSTLTVSSAFSSIPSAEAIWVLNETAGGAVTASSSKEYKIIALQESSKGQIDITAVEHYNEKFAAVDEDFTTFVADT
;
A
#
# COMPACT_ATOMS: atom_id res chain seq x y z
N THR A 1 -19.75 8.54 -4.71
CA THR A 1 -19.81 10.00 -4.89
C THR A 1 -19.21 10.38 -6.25
N VAL A 2 -19.66 11.48 -6.85
CA VAL A 2 -19.12 12.01 -8.13
C VAL A 2 -17.62 12.34 -8.01
N PHE A 3 -17.16 12.69 -6.82
CA PHE A 3 -15.76 13.01 -6.52
C PHE A 3 -14.88 11.77 -6.34
N ARG A 4 -15.42 10.56 -6.52
CA ARG A 4 -14.65 9.30 -6.37
C ARG A 4 -13.85 9.26 -5.06
N SER A 5 -14.43 9.70 -3.95
CA SER A 5 -13.76 9.76 -2.66
C SER A 5 -14.39 8.83 -1.62
N LEU A 6 -13.55 8.26 -0.78
CA LEU A 6 -13.92 7.61 0.46
C LEU A 6 -13.86 8.67 1.58
N ILE A 7 -14.78 8.61 2.52
CA ILE A 7 -14.78 9.49 3.69
C ILE A 7 -14.70 8.61 4.92
N TYR A 8 -13.74 8.86 5.78
CA TYR A 8 -13.66 8.20 7.08
C TYR A 8 -13.42 9.22 8.20
N PHE A 9 -13.67 8.79 9.43
CA PHE A 9 -13.43 9.60 10.62
C PHE A 9 -12.13 9.17 11.27
N PHE A 10 -11.26 10.12 11.52
CA PHE A 10 -10.00 9.90 12.20
C PHE A 10 -9.71 11.06 13.16
N ASP A 11 -9.39 10.75 14.41
CA ASP A 11 -9.09 11.74 15.46
C ASP A 11 -10.13 12.89 15.56
N GLY A 12 -11.41 12.52 15.51
CA GLY A 12 -12.51 13.49 15.58
C GLY A 12 -12.69 14.37 14.33
N GLN A 13 -11.94 14.13 13.27
CA GLN A 13 -12.00 14.85 12.01
C GLN A 13 -12.53 13.98 10.87
N VAL A 14 -13.12 14.62 9.87
CA VAL A 14 -13.55 13.99 8.63
C VAL A 14 -12.38 14.01 7.65
N ALA A 15 -11.87 12.84 7.28
CA ALA A 15 -10.78 12.68 6.33
C ALA A 15 -11.32 12.18 4.97
N PRO A 16 -11.36 13.00 3.92
CA PRO A 16 -11.69 12.57 2.58
C PRO A 16 -10.45 12.01 1.88
N VAL A 17 -10.54 10.79 1.35
CA VAL A 17 -9.50 10.19 0.51
C VAL A 17 -10.01 10.08 -0.91
N ILE A 18 -9.32 10.73 -1.85
CA ILE A 18 -9.65 10.67 -3.27
C ILE A 18 -9.16 9.35 -3.85
N ASP A 19 -9.98 8.73 -4.69
CA ASP A 19 -9.57 7.58 -5.50
C ASP A 19 -8.67 8.08 -6.64
N ALA A 20 -7.36 8.03 -6.42
CA ALA A 20 -6.32 8.48 -7.33
C ALA A 20 -5.23 7.42 -7.49
N PRO A 21 -4.42 7.46 -8.59
CA PRO A 21 -3.28 6.56 -8.73
C PRO A 21 -2.31 6.76 -7.58
N SER A 22 -1.93 5.67 -6.93
CA SER A 22 -0.99 5.69 -5.82
C SER A 22 -0.28 4.34 -5.75
N GLY A 23 0.94 4.32 -5.27
CA GLY A 23 1.66 3.09 -5.00
C GLY A 23 1.27 2.47 -3.65
N ALA A 24 1.59 1.19 -3.47
CA ALA A 24 1.37 0.51 -2.21
C ALA A 24 2.25 1.11 -1.11
N VAL A 25 1.64 1.42 0.03
CA VAL A 25 2.33 1.99 1.21
C VAL A 25 2.82 0.91 2.16
N TYR A 26 2.21 -0.29 2.12
CA TYR A 26 2.55 -1.39 3.01
C TYR A 26 2.39 -2.75 2.32
N ASN A 27 3.12 -3.77 2.82
CA ASN A 27 3.07 -5.13 2.27
C ASN A 27 2.58 -6.11 3.33
N PHE A 28 1.49 -6.82 3.04
CA PHE A 28 0.98 -7.90 3.86
C PHE A 28 1.34 -9.25 3.27
N THR A 29 1.95 -10.09 4.09
CA THR A 29 2.38 -11.44 3.74
C THR A 29 1.94 -12.40 4.85
N SER A 30 2.11 -13.70 4.65
CA SER A 30 1.90 -14.68 5.71
C SER A 30 2.77 -14.45 6.95
N ALA A 31 3.82 -13.62 6.86
CA ALA A 31 4.72 -13.34 7.99
C ALA A 31 4.18 -12.25 8.95
N ASN A 32 3.28 -11.38 8.50
CA ASN A 32 2.72 -10.28 9.30
C ASN A 32 1.19 -10.28 9.41
N VAL A 33 0.56 -11.32 8.88
CA VAL A 33 -0.87 -11.60 9.03
C VAL A 33 -1.05 -12.70 10.08
N LEU A 34 -2.07 -12.58 10.92
CA LEU A 34 -2.35 -13.57 11.95
C LEU A 34 -2.68 -14.91 11.31
N GLU A 35 -2.03 -15.98 11.80
CA GLU A 35 -2.12 -17.33 11.24
C GLU A 35 -1.73 -17.44 9.76
N GLY A 36 -1.26 -16.35 9.15
CA GLY A 36 -0.94 -16.30 7.72
C GLY A 36 -2.16 -16.45 6.81
N ASN A 37 -3.37 -16.24 7.32
CA ASN A 37 -4.63 -16.52 6.62
C ASN A 37 -5.20 -15.27 5.95
N PHE A 38 -5.50 -15.42 4.66
CA PHE A 38 -6.24 -14.44 3.87
C PHE A 38 -7.57 -15.06 3.44
N ASN A 39 -8.65 -14.32 3.62
CA ASN A 39 -9.98 -14.73 3.15
C ASN A 39 -10.36 -13.89 1.93
N TYR A 40 -10.73 -14.56 0.84
CA TYR A 40 -11.07 -13.92 -0.42
C TYR A 40 -12.55 -14.13 -0.75
N GLU A 41 -13.23 -13.03 -1.01
CA GLU A 41 -14.60 -13.03 -1.50
C GLU A 41 -14.64 -12.36 -2.88
N SER A 42 -15.36 -12.98 -3.82
CA SER A 42 -15.49 -12.43 -5.16
C SER A 42 -16.95 -12.33 -5.61
N THR A 43 -17.24 -11.27 -6.36
CA THR A 43 -18.58 -11.06 -6.94
C THR A 43 -18.79 -11.98 -8.15
N GLY A 44 -19.92 -12.68 -8.14
CA GLY A 44 -20.30 -13.57 -9.25
C GLY A 44 -20.56 -12.79 -10.55
N SER A 45 -20.27 -13.41 -11.69
CA SER A 45 -20.46 -12.80 -13.01
C SER A 45 -21.92 -12.45 -13.32
N LYS A 46 -22.87 -13.16 -12.70
CA LYS A 46 -24.32 -12.98 -12.94
C LYS A 46 -24.91 -11.70 -12.34
N THR A 47 -24.24 -11.10 -11.37
CA THR A 47 -24.70 -9.88 -10.66
C THR A 47 -23.95 -8.64 -11.10
N ARG A 48 -23.01 -8.80 -12.04
CA ARG A 48 -22.13 -7.72 -12.47
C ARG A 48 -22.85 -6.82 -13.45
N ILE A 49 -22.91 -5.53 -13.12
CA ILE A 49 -23.53 -4.51 -13.95
C ILE A 49 -22.71 -4.27 -15.22
N ASN A 50 -23.39 -4.09 -16.35
CA ASN A 50 -22.78 -3.71 -17.63
C ASN A 50 -23.46 -2.50 -18.29
N GLN A 51 -24.46 -1.91 -17.62
CA GLN A 51 -25.08 -0.66 -17.99
C GLN A 51 -25.32 0.18 -16.73
N VAL A 52 -25.03 1.46 -16.79
CA VAL A 52 -25.35 2.41 -15.71
C VAL A 52 -26.18 3.58 -16.28
N ILE A 53 -27.34 3.82 -15.68
CA ILE A 53 -28.18 4.97 -15.98
C ILE A 53 -27.83 6.06 -14.97
N VAL A 54 -27.08 7.06 -15.41
CA VAL A 54 -26.59 8.15 -14.56
C VAL A 54 -27.54 9.34 -14.68
N THR A 55 -28.17 9.74 -13.58
CA THR A 55 -28.97 10.97 -13.54
C THR A 55 -28.10 12.14 -13.14
N TRP A 56 -28.06 13.19 -13.92
CA TRP A 56 -27.31 14.42 -13.70
C TRP A 56 -28.17 15.67 -13.89
N ILE A 57 -27.68 16.83 -13.50
CA ILE A 57 -28.41 18.11 -13.59
C ILE A 57 -27.93 18.88 -14.83
N ASN A 58 -28.82 19.08 -15.80
CA ASN A 58 -28.49 19.79 -17.02
C ASN A 58 -28.81 21.30 -16.88
N PRO A 59 -27.80 22.20 -16.87
CA PRO A 59 -28.01 23.65 -16.81
C PRO A 59 -28.76 24.19 -18.02
N ASP A 60 -28.50 23.63 -19.21
CA ASP A 60 -29.14 24.10 -20.46
C ASP A 60 -30.65 23.74 -20.51
N ALA A 61 -31.04 22.72 -19.74
CA ALA A 61 -32.44 22.34 -19.58
C ALA A 61 -33.09 22.95 -18.32
N ASN A 62 -32.69 24.14 -17.91
CA ASN A 62 -33.15 24.79 -16.69
C ASN A 62 -32.95 23.99 -15.41
N TYR A 63 -31.76 23.38 -15.27
CA TYR A 63 -31.36 22.55 -14.12
C TYR A 63 -32.28 21.35 -13.88
N LYS A 64 -32.88 20.81 -14.92
CA LYS A 64 -33.63 19.56 -14.83
C LYS A 64 -32.72 18.38 -14.76
N ALA A 65 -33.21 17.35 -14.08
CA ALA A 65 -32.51 16.06 -14.01
C ALA A 65 -32.69 15.28 -15.33
N GLU A 66 -31.59 14.90 -15.96
CA GLU A 66 -31.59 14.11 -17.19
C GLU A 66 -30.83 12.80 -17.00
N PRO A 67 -31.30 11.69 -17.56
CA PRO A 67 -30.61 10.42 -17.55
C PRO A 67 -29.56 10.36 -18.68
N LEU A 68 -28.37 9.81 -18.37
CA LEU A 68 -27.34 9.46 -19.33
C LEU A 68 -27.09 7.95 -19.21
N ILE A 69 -27.20 7.21 -20.30
CA ILE A 69 -26.94 5.77 -20.34
C ILE A 69 -25.49 5.54 -20.71
N VAL A 70 -24.75 4.80 -19.87
CA VAL A 70 -23.37 4.39 -20.14
C VAL A 70 -23.31 2.86 -20.16
N GLU A 71 -22.74 2.29 -21.21
CA GLU A 71 -22.76 0.84 -21.46
C GLU A 71 -21.35 0.28 -21.68
N ASP A 72 -21.14 -0.95 -21.19
CA ASP A 72 -20.06 -1.84 -21.61
C ASP A 72 -20.56 -2.73 -22.74
N ARG A 73 -20.48 -2.22 -23.97
CA ARG A 73 -20.99 -2.90 -25.17
C ARG A 73 -20.31 -4.25 -25.43
N LEU A 74 -19.02 -4.38 -25.05
CA LEU A 74 -18.29 -5.63 -25.22
C LEU A 74 -18.85 -6.70 -24.29
N ASN A 75 -19.06 -6.36 -23.03
CA ASN A 75 -19.64 -7.29 -22.05
C ASN A 75 -21.09 -7.67 -22.43
N ILE A 76 -21.89 -6.70 -22.88
CA ILE A 76 -23.27 -6.96 -23.36
C ILE A 76 -23.25 -7.91 -24.55
N ALA A 77 -22.35 -7.70 -25.51
CA ALA A 77 -22.22 -8.59 -26.69
C ALA A 77 -21.79 -10.01 -26.30
N GLN A 78 -20.89 -10.14 -25.31
CA GLN A 78 -20.41 -11.44 -24.84
C GLN A 78 -21.45 -12.21 -24.02
N THR A 79 -22.20 -11.49 -23.17
CA THR A 79 -23.15 -12.12 -22.23
C THR A 79 -24.56 -12.24 -22.80
N GLY A 80 -24.89 -11.43 -23.81
CA GLY A 80 -26.25 -11.36 -24.39
C GLY A 80 -27.29 -10.79 -23.43
N LYS A 81 -26.88 -10.17 -22.33
CA LYS A 81 -27.77 -9.65 -21.28
C LYS A 81 -27.36 -8.27 -20.84
N ILE A 82 -28.36 -7.42 -20.59
CA ILE A 82 -28.17 -6.11 -19.98
C ILE A 82 -28.50 -6.20 -18.49
N ILE A 83 -27.52 -5.86 -17.65
CA ILE A 83 -27.69 -5.76 -16.21
C ILE A 83 -27.45 -4.29 -15.84
N SER A 84 -28.56 -3.55 -15.65
CA SER A 84 -28.51 -2.12 -15.44
C SER A 84 -28.58 -1.72 -13.97
N GLN A 85 -27.91 -0.62 -13.62
CA GLN A 85 -27.98 0.03 -12.32
C GLN A 85 -28.24 1.53 -12.52
N THR A 86 -29.16 2.08 -11.76
CA THR A 86 -29.36 3.54 -11.71
C THR A 86 -28.43 4.18 -10.70
N ALA A 87 -27.83 5.31 -11.05
CA ALA A 87 -26.97 6.09 -10.18
C ALA A 87 -27.25 7.58 -10.34
N VAL A 88 -27.13 8.33 -9.24
CA VAL A 88 -27.30 9.79 -9.25
C VAL A 88 -25.92 10.43 -9.14
N ALA A 89 -25.56 11.24 -10.14
CA ALA A 89 -24.35 12.07 -10.13
C ALA A 89 -24.64 13.39 -9.40
N MET A 90 -24.74 13.32 -8.08
CA MET A 90 -25.06 14.49 -7.26
C MET A 90 -24.00 15.58 -7.42
N GLY A 91 -24.45 16.79 -7.81
CA GLY A 91 -23.56 17.93 -8.03
C GLY A 91 -22.89 17.98 -9.42
N ALA A 92 -23.12 16.98 -10.28
CA ALA A 92 -22.64 17.04 -11.66
C ALA A 92 -23.58 17.93 -12.49
N THR A 93 -23.00 18.96 -13.10
CA THR A 93 -23.69 19.90 -13.99
C THR A 93 -23.16 19.82 -15.43
N SER A 94 -22.38 18.82 -15.76
CA SER A 94 -21.84 18.58 -17.08
C SER A 94 -22.00 17.11 -17.45
N GLU A 95 -22.41 16.85 -18.69
CA GLU A 95 -22.53 15.51 -19.26
C GLU A 95 -21.22 14.72 -19.14
N GLY A 96 -20.07 15.38 -19.42
CA GLY A 96 -18.76 14.75 -19.29
C GLY A 96 -18.42 14.29 -17.88
N GLN A 97 -18.92 14.97 -16.83
CA GLN A 97 -18.77 14.51 -15.45
C GLN A 97 -19.65 13.27 -15.19
N ALA A 98 -20.89 13.30 -15.66
CA ALA A 98 -21.83 12.18 -15.54
C ALA A 98 -21.29 10.94 -16.28
N LEU A 99 -20.73 11.14 -17.48
CA LEU A 99 -20.14 10.08 -18.29
C LEU A 99 -18.93 9.43 -17.59
N ARG A 100 -17.98 10.23 -17.07
CA ARG A 100 -16.85 9.71 -16.30
C ARG A 100 -17.28 8.96 -15.06
N TYR A 101 -18.32 9.43 -14.38
CA TYR A 101 -18.88 8.73 -13.22
C TYR A 101 -19.49 7.36 -13.61
N GLY A 102 -20.23 7.30 -14.70
CA GLY A 102 -20.79 6.05 -15.24
C GLY A 102 -19.69 5.06 -15.64
N ARG A 103 -18.66 5.53 -16.35
CA ARG A 103 -17.47 4.74 -16.72
C ARG A 103 -16.74 4.18 -15.52
N TRP A 104 -16.52 5.02 -14.50
CA TRP A 104 -15.88 4.60 -13.26
C TRP A 104 -16.66 3.46 -12.58
N LYS A 105 -18.00 3.55 -12.54
CA LYS A 105 -18.83 2.48 -11.98
C LYS A 105 -18.75 1.19 -12.79
N LEU A 106 -18.83 1.27 -14.11
CA LEU A 106 -18.74 0.09 -14.98
C LEU A 106 -17.37 -0.55 -14.90
N TRP A 107 -16.31 0.24 -14.96
CA TRP A 107 -14.95 -0.25 -14.86
C TRP A 107 -14.70 -0.96 -13.52
N THR A 108 -15.16 -0.35 -12.43
CA THR A 108 -15.06 -0.93 -11.08
C THR A 108 -15.80 -2.27 -11.02
N ALA A 109 -17.03 -2.34 -11.53
CA ALA A 109 -17.82 -3.59 -11.54
C ALA A 109 -17.21 -4.67 -12.45
N ALA A 110 -16.56 -4.28 -13.54
CA ALA A 110 -15.91 -5.20 -14.47
C ALA A 110 -14.60 -5.76 -13.95
N ASN A 111 -13.77 -4.98 -13.27
CA ASN A 111 -12.39 -5.31 -12.94
C ASN A 111 -12.15 -5.52 -11.43
N GLN A 112 -12.69 -4.68 -10.56
CA GLN A 112 -12.52 -4.81 -9.11
C GLN A 112 -13.53 -5.81 -8.53
N ARG A 113 -13.18 -7.09 -8.61
CA ARG A 113 -14.11 -8.21 -8.36
C ARG A 113 -13.90 -8.87 -7.01
N GLU A 114 -12.76 -8.67 -6.42
CA GLU A 114 -12.31 -9.40 -5.26
C GLU A 114 -12.12 -8.48 -4.08
N VAL A 115 -12.57 -8.96 -2.95
CA VAL A 115 -12.33 -8.38 -1.63
C VAL A 115 -11.48 -9.36 -0.86
N VAL A 116 -10.45 -8.88 -0.20
CA VAL A 116 -9.64 -9.65 0.72
C VAL A 116 -9.88 -9.15 2.13
N SER A 117 -10.02 -10.09 3.06
CA SER A 117 -10.08 -9.78 4.51
C SER A 117 -9.06 -10.63 5.26
N PHE A 118 -8.38 -10.03 6.20
CA PHE A 118 -7.37 -10.65 7.03
C PHE A 118 -7.18 -9.87 8.32
N SER A 119 -6.61 -10.53 9.31
CA SER A 119 -6.32 -9.93 10.60
C SER A 119 -4.82 -9.79 10.79
N THR A 120 -4.40 -8.69 11.38
CA THR A 120 -2.99 -8.43 11.69
C THR A 120 -2.85 -7.93 13.13
N ALA A 121 -1.64 -7.98 13.66
CA ALA A 121 -1.33 -7.38 14.95
C ALA A 121 -1.20 -5.85 14.81
N LEU A 122 -0.42 -5.21 15.66
CA LEU A 122 -0.20 -3.75 15.63
C LEU A 122 0.30 -3.20 14.28
N ASN A 123 0.80 -4.06 13.39
CA ASN A 123 1.19 -3.67 12.03
C ASN A 123 0.04 -3.05 11.21
N GLY A 124 -1.21 -3.38 11.55
CA GLY A 124 -2.38 -2.75 10.93
C GLY A 124 -2.58 -1.27 11.30
N SER A 125 -1.92 -0.78 12.33
CA SER A 125 -2.00 0.65 12.72
C SER A 125 -1.21 1.58 11.79
N PHE A 126 -0.34 1.03 10.94
CA PHE A 126 0.45 1.82 9.98
C PHE A 126 -0.29 2.16 8.70
N VAL A 127 -1.48 1.65 8.51
CA VAL A 127 -2.30 1.88 7.31
C VAL A 127 -3.63 2.50 7.68
N ALA A 128 -4.20 3.23 6.74
CA ALA A 128 -5.48 3.93 6.90
C ALA A 128 -6.48 3.51 5.80
N PRO A 129 -7.79 3.70 6.01
CA PRO A 129 -8.78 3.51 4.95
C PRO A 129 -8.44 4.40 3.74
N GLY A 130 -8.39 3.78 2.57
CA GLY A 130 -8.00 4.45 1.33
C GLY A 130 -6.56 4.20 0.89
N ASP A 131 -5.70 3.70 1.76
CA ASP A 131 -4.35 3.30 1.40
C ASP A 131 -4.34 2.07 0.50
N ILE A 132 -3.34 2.01 -0.37
CA ILE A 132 -3.08 0.85 -1.23
C ILE A 132 -2.02 -0.01 -0.56
N VAL A 133 -2.28 -1.30 -0.50
CA VAL A 133 -1.39 -2.29 0.10
C VAL A 133 -1.15 -3.45 -0.84
N ASN A 134 0.04 -4.03 -0.79
CA ASN A 134 0.34 -5.27 -1.47
C ASN A 134 -0.03 -6.45 -0.57
N VAL A 135 -0.72 -7.42 -1.12
CA VAL A 135 -1.01 -8.71 -0.48
C VAL A 135 -0.29 -9.82 -1.22
N GLN A 136 0.58 -10.54 -0.51
CA GLN A 136 1.29 -11.68 -1.02
C GLN A 136 0.88 -12.93 -0.22
N ASP A 137 0.06 -13.76 -0.83
CA ASP A 137 -0.42 -15.01 -0.26
C ASP A 137 0.26 -16.21 -0.94
N PRO A 138 1.15 -16.94 -0.24
CA PRO A 138 1.81 -18.10 -0.82
C PRO A 138 0.86 -19.20 -1.26
N ASN A 139 -0.28 -19.35 -0.58
CA ASN A 139 -1.28 -20.37 -0.92
C ASN A 139 -1.95 -20.10 -2.26
N ARG A 140 -2.04 -18.82 -2.64
CA ARG A 140 -2.66 -18.41 -3.89
C ARG A 140 -1.67 -18.37 -5.06
N PHE A 141 -0.47 -17.90 -4.82
CA PHE A 141 0.54 -17.72 -5.86
C PHE A 141 1.50 -18.90 -6.01
N ALA A 142 1.36 -19.95 -5.18
CA ALA A 142 2.17 -21.17 -5.17
C ALA A 142 3.70 -20.96 -5.00
N VAL A 143 4.16 -19.73 -4.83
CA VAL A 143 5.55 -19.37 -4.62
C VAL A 143 5.63 -18.43 -3.42
N ARG A 144 6.55 -18.70 -2.51
CA ARG A 144 6.82 -17.79 -1.41
C ARG A 144 7.78 -16.69 -1.86
N LEU A 145 7.24 -15.54 -2.17
CA LEU A 145 8.03 -14.36 -2.53
C LEU A 145 7.93 -13.26 -1.46
N GLY A 146 7.75 -13.65 -0.21
CA GLY A 146 7.73 -12.76 0.93
C GLY A 146 8.08 -13.50 2.22
N GLY A 147 8.64 -12.78 3.19
CA GLY A 147 9.06 -13.34 4.46
C GLY A 147 9.72 -12.29 5.35
N ARG A 148 10.63 -12.77 6.21
CA ARG A 148 11.42 -11.92 7.09
C ARG A 148 12.90 -11.95 6.74
N ILE A 149 13.58 -10.86 7.01
CA ILE A 149 15.04 -10.81 6.87
C ILE A 149 15.66 -11.67 7.97
N SER A 150 16.58 -12.53 7.58
CA SER A 150 17.22 -13.47 8.50
C SER A 150 17.91 -12.73 9.65
N ASN A 151 17.69 -13.24 10.86
CA ASN A 151 18.40 -12.81 12.07
C ASN A 151 19.77 -13.49 12.21
N THR A 152 19.99 -14.62 11.49
CA THR A 152 21.25 -15.37 11.53
C THR A 152 22.18 -14.90 10.42
N GLY A 153 23.25 -14.22 10.77
CA GLY A 153 24.33 -13.91 9.83
C GLY A 153 24.75 -12.45 9.81
N THR A 154 26.04 -12.25 9.70
CA THR A 154 26.70 -10.93 9.72
C THR A 154 26.70 -10.22 8.36
N ASN A 155 26.02 -10.76 7.35
CA ASN A 155 26.14 -10.32 5.95
C ASN A 155 25.01 -9.41 5.48
N ARG A 156 24.23 -8.83 6.39
CA ARG A 156 23.26 -7.80 6.03
C ARG A 156 23.99 -6.52 5.67
N SER A 157 23.60 -5.94 4.54
CA SER A 157 24.09 -4.64 4.11
C SER A 157 22.98 -3.89 3.37
N THR A 158 23.23 -2.69 2.94
CA THR A 158 22.30 -1.91 2.13
C THR A 158 22.02 -2.52 0.75
N THR A 159 22.83 -3.50 0.31
CA THR A 159 22.68 -4.17 -0.99
C THR A 159 22.52 -5.68 -0.89
N SER A 160 22.81 -6.30 0.27
CA SER A 160 22.76 -7.74 0.48
C SER A 160 21.78 -8.08 1.59
N ILE A 161 20.71 -8.80 1.23
CA ILE A 161 19.57 -9.08 2.09
C ILE A 161 19.45 -10.60 2.29
N PRO A 162 19.88 -11.13 3.43
CA PRO A 162 19.71 -12.54 3.76
C PRO A 162 18.25 -12.83 4.14
N LEU A 163 17.72 -13.94 3.61
CA LEU A 163 16.33 -14.35 3.80
C LEU A 163 16.21 -15.37 4.94
N ASP A 164 15.09 -15.34 5.65
CA ASP A 164 14.73 -16.36 6.67
C ASP A 164 14.55 -17.73 6.05
N THR A 165 14.01 -17.77 4.85
CA THR A 165 13.78 -18.99 4.07
C THR A 165 14.19 -18.73 2.62
N PRO A 166 14.92 -19.68 2.00
CA PRO A 166 15.28 -19.56 0.59
C PRO A 166 14.06 -19.42 -0.31
N THR A 167 14.17 -18.61 -1.34
CA THR A 167 13.15 -18.47 -2.39
C THR A 167 13.70 -18.95 -3.73
N THR A 168 12.81 -19.28 -4.67
CA THR A 168 13.18 -19.69 -6.02
C THR A 168 12.92 -18.56 -7.00
N LEU A 169 13.96 -18.15 -7.72
CA LEU A 169 13.88 -17.14 -8.76
C LEU A 169 13.89 -17.81 -10.14
N ASN A 170 12.99 -17.40 -11.01
CA ASN A 170 12.90 -17.91 -12.39
C ASN A 170 13.92 -17.22 -13.28
N SER A 171 14.62 -18.01 -14.10
CA SER A 171 15.53 -17.48 -15.11
C SER A 171 14.76 -16.69 -16.17
N GLY A 172 15.23 -15.48 -16.50
CA GLY A 172 14.58 -14.60 -17.48
C GLY A 172 13.50 -13.69 -16.92
N SER A 173 13.17 -13.82 -15.65
CA SER A 173 12.32 -12.85 -14.93
C SER A 173 13.17 -11.75 -14.28
N THR A 174 12.60 -10.57 -14.14
CA THR A 174 13.14 -9.47 -13.33
C THR A 174 12.38 -9.40 -12.02
N TYR A 175 13.08 -9.05 -10.96
CA TYR A 175 12.51 -8.99 -9.62
C TYR A 175 12.74 -7.62 -9.01
N SER A 176 11.74 -7.08 -8.33
CA SER A 176 11.89 -5.95 -7.43
C SER A 176 11.66 -6.39 -5.99
N LEU A 177 12.57 -6.01 -5.11
CA LEU A 177 12.51 -6.29 -3.68
C LEU A 177 12.00 -5.07 -2.93
N SER A 178 10.84 -5.22 -2.30
CA SER A 178 10.30 -4.24 -1.36
C SER A 178 10.61 -4.68 0.06
N VAL A 179 11.16 -3.79 0.85
CA VAL A 179 11.46 -4.01 2.27
C VAL A 179 10.76 -2.96 3.11
N ILE A 180 10.14 -3.43 4.20
CA ILE A 180 9.54 -2.55 5.20
C ILE A 180 10.62 -2.24 6.24
N PHE A 181 10.99 -0.98 6.31
CA PHE A 181 11.92 -0.47 7.31
C PHE A 181 11.14 0.02 8.52
N THR A 182 11.47 -0.54 9.67
CA THR A 182 11.06 -0.03 10.96
C THR A 182 12.29 0.62 11.57
N GLU A 183 12.34 1.93 11.60
CA GLU A 183 13.44 2.67 12.19
C GLU A 183 13.01 3.17 13.55
N PRO A 184 13.71 2.78 14.61
CA PRO A 184 13.49 3.39 15.89
C PRO A 184 13.81 4.88 15.77
N ALA A 185 12.88 5.67 16.22
CA ALA A 185 13.01 7.11 16.25
C ALA A 185 12.68 7.59 17.65
N ALA A 186 13.30 8.69 18.06
CA ALA A 186 13.04 9.28 19.34
C ALA A 186 12.52 10.70 19.15
N PHE A 187 11.58 11.12 19.98
CA PHE A 187 11.11 12.48 19.99
C PHE A 187 11.89 13.27 21.07
N ALA A 188 12.33 14.47 20.72
CA ALA A 188 12.92 15.38 21.66
C ALA A 188 11.88 15.78 22.73
N THR A 189 12.17 15.57 23.99
CA THR A 189 11.28 15.96 25.11
C THR A 189 11.47 17.42 25.54
N SER A 190 12.54 18.04 25.06
CA SER A 190 12.86 19.46 25.25
C SER A 190 13.67 19.97 24.05
N ASP A 191 13.83 21.30 23.95
CA ASP A 191 14.72 21.88 22.97
C ASP A 191 16.17 21.42 23.26
N VAL A 192 16.81 20.82 22.25
CA VAL A 192 18.15 20.22 22.39
C VAL A 192 18.96 20.41 21.12
N THR A 193 20.28 20.52 21.26
CA THR A 193 21.21 20.51 20.13
C THR A 193 22.04 19.24 20.17
N ILE A 194 21.94 18.42 19.14
CA ILE A 194 22.69 17.18 18.99
C ILE A 194 23.56 17.30 17.74
N ALA A 195 24.84 17.07 17.87
CA ALA A 195 25.81 17.15 16.77
C ALA A 195 25.74 18.46 15.95
N GLY A 196 25.44 19.60 16.61
CA GLY A 196 25.30 20.89 15.94
C GLY A 196 23.93 21.12 15.28
N THR A 197 23.03 20.15 15.29
CA THR A 197 21.65 20.29 14.81
C THR A 197 20.72 20.60 15.97
N ALA A 198 20.00 21.71 15.88
CA ALA A 198 19.01 22.11 16.89
C ALA A 198 17.68 21.35 16.63
N TYR A 199 17.18 20.71 17.66
CA TYR A 199 15.88 20.04 17.69
C TYR A 199 14.97 20.78 18.68
N LYS A 200 13.71 20.91 18.32
CA LYS A 200 12.66 21.46 19.19
C LYS A 200 11.94 20.34 19.91
N GLN A 201 11.30 20.67 21.02
CA GLN A 201 10.42 19.70 21.68
C GLN A 201 9.39 19.14 20.70
N GLY A 202 9.33 17.81 20.60
CA GLY A 202 8.47 17.09 19.66
C GLY A 202 9.12 16.75 18.31
N ASP A 203 10.32 17.29 18.02
CA ASP A 203 11.04 16.94 16.79
C ASP A 203 11.50 15.47 16.80
N LEU A 204 11.46 14.84 15.63
CA LEU A 204 11.91 13.47 15.44
C LEU A 204 13.43 13.40 15.32
N ILE A 205 14.06 12.63 16.19
CA ILE A 205 15.51 12.39 16.21
C ILE A 205 15.76 10.96 15.71
N LYS A 206 16.44 10.82 14.58
CA LYS A 206 16.78 9.50 13.99
C LYS A 206 18.20 9.04 14.33
N GLN A 207 19.07 9.94 14.73
CA GLN A 207 20.46 9.66 15.05
C GLN A 207 20.88 10.41 16.30
N ALA A 208 21.64 9.75 17.16
CA ALA A 208 22.21 10.38 18.36
C ALA A 208 23.68 9.98 18.53
N TYR A 209 24.45 10.86 19.18
CA TYR A 209 25.81 10.53 19.61
C TYR A 209 25.77 9.70 20.89
N ILE A 210 26.50 8.59 20.89
CA ILE A 210 26.79 7.85 22.11
C ILE A 210 28.02 8.47 22.78
N THR A 211 27.96 8.69 24.08
CA THR A 211 29.04 9.27 24.87
C THR A 211 30.32 8.44 24.72
N GLY A 212 31.39 9.07 24.24
CA GLY A 212 32.69 8.43 24.03
C GLY A 212 32.97 7.95 22.61
N SER A 213 32.00 8.07 21.69
CA SER A 213 32.18 7.82 20.26
C SER A 213 32.28 9.13 19.49
N SER A 214 33.23 9.22 18.55
CA SER A 214 33.35 10.37 17.63
C SER A 214 32.44 10.25 16.40
N SER A 215 31.65 9.20 16.30
CA SER A 215 30.76 8.92 15.16
C SER A 215 29.28 8.96 15.57
N LEU A 216 28.43 9.47 14.67
CA LEU A 216 26.99 9.29 14.74
C LEU A 216 26.67 7.81 14.66
N GLN A 217 25.87 7.31 15.58
CA GLN A 217 25.33 5.95 15.53
C GLN A 217 23.84 6.04 15.29
N ASP A 218 23.35 5.15 14.44
CA ASP A 218 21.91 4.98 14.27
C ASP A 218 21.31 4.50 15.59
N ILE A 219 20.12 5.01 15.90
CA ILE A 219 19.39 4.63 17.11
C ILE A 219 18.76 3.26 16.86
N ASP A 220 19.54 2.27 16.56
CA ASP A 220 19.12 0.89 16.33
C ASP A 220 19.84 -0.01 17.33
N THR A 221 19.56 0.11 18.59
CA THR A 221 20.11 -0.82 19.55
C THR A 221 19.06 -1.37 20.48
N GLU A 222 19.18 -2.65 20.76
CA GLU A 222 18.35 -3.43 21.68
C GLU A 222 18.27 -2.86 23.10
N GLU A 223 19.07 -1.86 23.42
CA GLU A 223 19.04 -1.19 24.70
C GLU A 223 18.12 0.04 24.64
N LYS A 224 16.88 -0.20 25.01
CA LYS A 224 15.80 0.80 25.20
C LYS A 224 16.10 1.85 26.30
N SER A 225 17.32 1.94 26.78
CA SER A 225 17.78 2.90 27.77
C SER A 225 19.04 3.62 27.32
N LEU A 226 19.03 4.21 26.14
CA LEU A 226 20.05 5.21 25.79
C LEU A 226 19.75 6.49 26.57
N ASN A 227 20.29 6.54 27.78
CA ASN A 227 20.64 7.79 28.38
C ASN A 227 21.72 8.39 27.49
N ALA A 228 21.33 9.15 26.46
CA ALA A 228 22.24 9.98 25.71
C ALA A 228 22.75 11.04 26.70
N ARG A 229 23.80 10.70 27.40
CA ARG A 229 24.52 11.68 28.23
C ARG A 229 25.22 12.63 27.25
N ALA A 230 24.76 13.87 27.24
CA ALA A 230 25.48 14.92 26.58
C ALA A 230 26.91 14.90 27.08
N SER A 231 27.87 14.75 26.16
CA SER A 231 29.28 14.76 26.54
C SER A 231 29.66 16.16 27.02
N SER A 232 30.29 16.21 28.18
CA SER A 232 31.06 17.27 28.77
C SER A 232 30.44 18.69 28.80
N GLY A 233 29.74 18.98 29.87
CA GLY A 233 29.48 20.34 30.30
C GLY A 233 28.08 20.67 30.74
N ASN A 234 27.05 20.06 30.14
CA ASN A 234 25.67 20.17 30.61
C ASN A 234 25.04 18.77 30.68
N SER A 235 24.84 18.34 31.91
CA SER A 235 24.26 17.02 32.23
C SER A 235 22.72 17.03 32.16
N GLU A 236 22.15 17.36 31.06
CA GLU A 236 20.74 17.07 30.83
C GLU A 236 20.59 15.70 30.17
N ALA A 237 20.05 14.79 30.95
CA ALA A 237 19.64 13.50 30.40
C ALA A 237 18.51 13.72 29.39
N LEU A 238 18.77 13.49 28.12
CA LEU A 238 17.75 13.53 27.10
C LEU A 238 16.85 12.32 27.28
N ILE A 239 15.65 12.54 27.79
CA ILE A 239 14.63 11.48 27.83
C ILE A 239 14.02 11.42 26.43
N LEU A 240 14.27 10.33 25.73
CA LEU A 240 13.72 10.09 24.41
C LEU A 240 12.46 9.23 24.54
N ASN A 241 11.34 9.70 24.00
CA ASN A 241 10.19 8.86 23.78
C ASN A 241 10.38 8.16 22.44
N TRP A 242 10.49 6.85 22.47
CA TRP A 242 10.70 6.05 21.29
C TRP A 242 9.40 5.90 20.49
N ALA A 243 9.52 6.08 19.20
CA ALA A 243 8.49 5.73 18.24
C ALA A 243 9.12 4.97 17.08
N ASP A 244 8.42 4.00 16.54
CA ASP A 244 8.83 3.33 15.32
C ASP A 244 8.27 4.08 14.12
N THR A 245 9.13 4.47 13.19
CA THR A 245 8.72 4.99 11.88
C THR A 245 8.83 3.88 10.86
N THR A 246 7.76 3.68 10.11
CA THR A 246 7.70 2.65 9.06
C THR A 246 7.76 3.30 7.69
N ARG A 247 8.61 2.79 6.83
CA ARG A 247 8.66 3.14 5.41
C ARG A 247 8.89 1.90 4.56
N VAL A 248 8.43 1.94 3.33
CA VAL A 248 8.68 0.90 2.33
C VAL A 248 9.65 1.43 1.29
N GLU A 249 10.73 0.70 1.04
CA GLU A 249 11.63 0.98 -0.08
C GLU A 249 11.65 -0.21 -1.03
N THR A 250 11.60 0.09 -2.33
CA THR A 250 11.66 -0.92 -3.39
C THR A 250 12.92 -0.72 -4.22
N LYS A 251 13.68 -1.80 -4.43
CA LYS A 251 14.90 -1.85 -5.25
C LYS A 251 14.86 -3.02 -6.21
N GLU A 252 15.46 -2.87 -7.38
CA GLU A 252 15.60 -3.98 -8.31
C GLU A 252 16.63 -4.98 -7.84
N VAL A 253 16.30 -6.27 -7.92
CA VAL A 253 17.22 -7.37 -7.66
C VAL A 253 18.16 -7.52 -8.86
N THR A 254 19.43 -7.81 -8.61
CA THR A 254 20.41 -8.00 -9.69
C THR A 254 20.01 -9.16 -10.61
N SER A 255 20.07 -8.93 -11.91
CA SER A 255 19.60 -9.86 -12.96
C SER A 255 20.37 -11.18 -13.05
N SER A 256 21.48 -11.32 -12.33
CA SER A 256 22.30 -12.54 -12.31
C SER A 256 21.79 -13.64 -11.37
N LEU A 257 20.79 -13.33 -10.53
CA LEU A 257 20.25 -14.30 -9.56
C LEU A 257 19.15 -15.14 -10.21
N SER A 258 19.30 -16.44 -10.14
CA SER A 258 18.29 -17.43 -10.56
C SER A 258 18.44 -18.73 -9.74
N GLY A 259 17.38 -19.54 -9.71
CA GLY A 259 17.32 -20.75 -8.91
C GLY A 259 17.02 -20.48 -7.44
N ILE A 260 17.45 -21.38 -6.55
CA ILE A 260 17.22 -21.26 -5.11
C ILE A 260 18.23 -20.30 -4.51
N VAL A 261 17.75 -19.20 -3.93
CA VAL A 261 18.59 -18.16 -3.31
C VAL A 261 18.18 -17.94 -1.85
N SER A 262 19.17 -17.84 -0.97
CA SER A 262 19.03 -17.53 0.45
C SER A 262 19.41 -16.08 0.77
N THR A 263 19.98 -15.36 -0.20
CA THR A 263 20.37 -13.96 -0.07
C THR A 263 20.04 -13.24 -1.37
N LEU A 264 19.35 -12.12 -1.26
CA LEU A 264 19.04 -11.26 -2.40
C LEU A 264 20.05 -10.10 -2.46
N THR A 265 20.56 -9.84 -3.66
CA THR A 265 21.41 -8.69 -3.93
C THR A 265 20.64 -7.70 -4.80
N VAL A 266 20.59 -6.44 -4.38
CA VAL A 266 19.90 -5.37 -5.12
C VAL A 266 20.90 -4.54 -5.94
N SER A 267 20.42 -4.01 -7.06
CA SER A 267 21.23 -3.22 -8.00
C SER A 267 21.62 -1.84 -7.48
N SER A 268 20.83 -1.31 -6.55
CA SER A 268 21.08 -0.03 -5.88
C SER A 268 20.86 -0.17 -4.38
N ALA A 269 21.65 0.54 -3.59
CA ALA A 269 21.58 0.45 -2.13
C ALA A 269 20.24 0.97 -1.58
N PHE A 270 19.76 0.32 -0.53
CA PHE A 270 18.74 0.88 0.35
C PHE A 270 19.30 2.08 1.14
N SER A 271 18.44 2.95 1.60
CA SER A 271 18.84 4.15 2.36
C SER A 271 19.49 3.83 3.71
N SER A 272 19.17 2.68 4.29
CA SER A 272 19.80 2.13 5.51
C SER A 272 19.87 0.60 5.43
N ILE A 273 20.62 -0.02 6.34
CA ILE A 273 20.66 -1.48 6.45
C ILE A 273 19.32 -1.95 7.02
N PRO A 274 18.59 -2.85 6.32
CA PRO A 274 17.35 -3.38 6.84
C PRO A 274 17.56 -4.09 8.18
N SER A 275 16.66 -3.88 9.14
CA SER A 275 16.72 -4.56 10.44
C SER A 275 16.49 -6.07 10.29
N ALA A 276 16.96 -6.84 11.28
CA ALA A 276 16.57 -8.24 11.41
C ALA A 276 15.05 -8.33 11.57
N GLU A 277 14.45 -9.42 11.09
CA GLU A 277 13.01 -9.64 11.12
C GLU A 277 12.16 -8.62 10.32
N ALA A 278 12.78 -7.66 9.64
CA ALA A 278 12.05 -6.77 8.73
C ALA A 278 11.37 -7.59 7.63
N ILE A 279 10.21 -7.13 7.19
CA ILE A 279 9.41 -7.82 6.19
C ILE A 279 9.94 -7.49 4.80
N TRP A 280 10.11 -8.51 3.97
CA TRP A 280 10.45 -8.35 2.58
C TRP A 280 9.39 -8.98 1.66
N VAL A 281 9.21 -8.40 0.48
CA VAL A 281 8.34 -8.91 -0.58
C VAL A 281 9.06 -8.77 -1.92
N LEU A 282 9.04 -9.84 -2.71
CA LEU A 282 9.50 -9.84 -4.09
C LEU A 282 8.30 -9.71 -5.04
N ASN A 283 8.41 -8.81 -5.99
CA ASN A 283 7.53 -8.72 -7.14
C ASN A 283 8.27 -9.24 -8.38
N GLU A 284 7.66 -10.17 -9.09
CA GLU A 284 8.20 -10.76 -10.31
C GLU A 284 7.62 -10.10 -11.54
N THR A 285 8.47 -9.78 -12.52
CA THR A 285 8.09 -9.33 -13.84
C THR A 285 8.71 -10.25 -14.88
N ALA A 286 7.91 -11.01 -15.60
CA ALA A 286 8.40 -11.92 -16.63
C ALA A 286 8.35 -11.26 -18.01
N GLY A 287 9.45 -11.28 -18.74
CA GLY A 287 9.52 -10.84 -20.15
C GLY A 287 9.05 -9.43 -20.43
N GLY A 288 9.12 -8.52 -19.46
CA GLY A 288 8.67 -7.14 -19.60
C GLY A 288 7.14 -6.95 -19.47
N ALA A 289 6.38 -8.02 -19.34
CA ALA A 289 4.96 -7.99 -18.95
C ALA A 289 4.82 -8.47 -17.52
N VAL A 290 3.98 -7.82 -16.73
CA VAL A 290 3.60 -8.31 -15.39
C VAL A 290 2.80 -9.59 -15.58
N THR A 291 3.47 -10.73 -15.59
CA THR A 291 2.82 -12.05 -15.63
C THR A 291 2.69 -12.55 -14.21
N ALA A 292 1.45 -12.79 -13.79
CA ALA A 292 1.08 -13.38 -12.51
C ALA A 292 1.95 -12.85 -11.37
N SER A 293 1.74 -11.60 -11.02
CA SER A 293 2.46 -10.99 -9.90
C SER A 293 2.28 -11.85 -8.66
N SER A 294 3.36 -12.12 -8.00
CA SER A 294 3.42 -12.82 -6.72
C SER A 294 2.73 -12.07 -5.58
N SER A 295 2.33 -10.86 -5.85
CA SER A 295 1.53 -10.00 -4.99
C SER A 295 0.46 -9.26 -5.81
N LYS A 296 -0.59 -8.83 -5.15
CA LYS A 296 -1.68 -8.08 -5.76
C LYS A 296 -1.97 -6.84 -4.92
N GLU A 297 -2.25 -5.74 -5.60
CA GLU A 297 -2.58 -4.48 -4.93
C GLU A 297 -4.05 -4.46 -4.53
N TYR A 298 -4.30 -4.02 -3.30
CA TYR A 298 -5.63 -3.83 -2.74
C TYR A 298 -5.72 -2.47 -2.08
N LYS A 299 -6.88 -1.84 -2.20
CA LYS A 299 -7.22 -0.60 -1.52
C LYS A 299 -8.00 -0.92 -0.25
N ILE A 300 -7.54 -0.44 0.88
CA ILE A 300 -8.21 -0.63 2.16
C ILE A 300 -9.52 0.16 2.17
N ILE A 301 -10.61 -0.54 2.50
CA ILE A 301 -11.95 0.05 2.62
C ILE A 301 -12.44 0.10 4.05
N ALA A 302 -11.96 -0.80 4.91
CA ALA A 302 -12.31 -0.81 6.33
C ALA A 302 -11.16 -1.34 7.19
N LEU A 303 -11.02 -0.72 8.35
CA LEU A 303 -10.13 -1.12 9.43
C LEU A 303 -10.97 -1.19 10.71
N GLN A 304 -10.87 -2.28 11.45
CA GLN A 304 -11.59 -2.46 12.69
C GLN A 304 -10.70 -3.16 13.72
N GLU A 305 -10.59 -2.60 14.92
CA GLU A 305 -9.99 -3.31 16.05
C GLU A 305 -11.02 -4.33 16.55
N SER A 306 -10.70 -5.61 16.45
CA SER A 306 -11.58 -6.73 16.85
C SER A 306 -11.28 -7.21 18.26
N SER A 307 -10.02 -7.17 18.68
CA SER A 307 -9.57 -7.44 20.03
C SER A 307 -8.34 -6.61 20.34
N LYS A 308 -7.94 -6.55 21.61
CA LYS A 308 -6.80 -5.73 22.01
C LYS A 308 -5.54 -6.12 21.24
N GLY A 309 -5.07 -5.18 20.41
CA GLY A 309 -3.88 -5.36 19.58
C GLY A 309 -4.08 -6.19 18.31
N GLN A 310 -5.33 -6.50 17.94
CA GLN A 310 -5.69 -7.15 16.68
C GLN A 310 -6.51 -6.20 15.82
N ILE A 311 -6.10 -6.04 14.58
CA ILE A 311 -6.76 -5.17 13.60
C ILE A 311 -7.20 -6.02 12.42
N ASP A 312 -8.49 -5.98 12.14
CA ASP A 312 -9.10 -6.64 10.98
C ASP A 312 -9.13 -5.64 9.82
N ILE A 313 -8.62 -6.08 8.70
CA ILE A 313 -8.48 -5.28 7.47
C ILE A 313 -9.36 -5.88 6.40
N THR A 314 -10.16 -5.03 5.76
CA THR A 314 -10.91 -5.39 4.55
C THR A 314 -10.45 -4.48 3.42
N ALA A 315 -10.04 -5.07 2.31
CA ALA A 315 -9.52 -4.35 1.15
C ALA A 315 -10.07 -4.90 -0.16
N VAL A 316 -10.24 -4.04 -1.15
CA VAL A 316 -10.76 -4.36 -2.49
C VAL A 316 -9.62 -4.24 -3.51
N GLU A 317 -9.65 -5.07 -4.54
CA GLU A 317 -8.68 -5.00 -5.65
C GLU A 317 -8.45 -3.56 -6.12
N HIS A 318 -7.19 -3.22 -6.35
CA HIS A 318 -6.78 -1.93 -6.88
C HIS A 318 -6.03 -2.11 -8.21
N TYR A 319 -6.29 -1.19 -9.13
CA TYR A 319 -5.63 -1.13 -10.43
C TYR A 319 -5.39 0.33 -10.81
N ASN A 320 -4.14 0.69 -11.05
CA ASN A 320 -3.78 2.05 -11.47
C ASN A 320 -4.26 2.39 -12.88
N GLU A 321 -4.42 1.38 -13.76
CA GLU A 321 -4.92 1.55 -15.14
C GLU A 321 -6.37 2.05 -15.19
N LYS A 322 -7.12 1.89 -14.10
CA LYS A 322 -8.49 2.38 -13.95
C LYS A 322 -8.63 3.86 -14.32
N PHE A 323 -7.67 4.67 -13.93
CA PHE A 323 -7.77 6.13 -14.09
C PHE A 323 -7.63 6.53 -15.55
N ALA A 324 -6.67 5.97 -16.26
CA ALA A 324 -6.53 6.18 -17.71
C ALA A 324 -7.75 5.66 -18.47
N ALA A 325 -8.24 4.46 -18.14
CA ALA A 325 -9.41 3.87 -18.79
C ALA A 325 -10.71 4.68 -18.58
N VAL A 326 -10.86 5.33 -17.43
CA VAL A 326 -12.06 6.13 -17.12
C VAL A 326 -11.98 7.53 -17.72
N ASP A 327 -10.81 8.15 -17.72
CA ASP A 327 -10.63 9.55 -18.09
C ASP A 327 -10.19 9.74 -19.54
N GLU A 328 -9.51 8.76 -20.17
CA GLU A 328 -8.90 8.87 -21.50
C GLU A 328 -9.46 7.87 -22.54
N ASP A 329 -9.95 6.69 -22.11
CA ASP A 329 -10.51 5.70 -23.06
C ASP A 329 -11.97 6.00 -23.41
N PHE A 330 -12.19 6.43 -24.66
CA PHE A 330 -13.51 6.72 -25.20
C PHE A 330 -14.13 5.54 -25.98
N THR A 331 -13.47 4.40 -26.04
CA THR A 331 -13.87 3.27 -26.91
C THR A 331 -14.58 2.15 -26.16
N THR A 332 -14.17 1.87 -24.93
CA THR A 332 -14.65 0.71 -24.17
C THR A 332 -16.03 0.96 -23.54
N PHE A 333 -16.23 2.15 -22.97
CA PHE A 333 -17.50 2.53 -22.33
C PHE A 333 -18.11 3.73 -23.05
N VAL A 334 -19.18 3.51 -23.79
CA VAL A 334 -19.78 4.52 -24.68
C VAL A 334 -21.11 5.03 -24.08
N ALA A 335 -21.36 6.32 -24.21
CA ALA A 335 -22.67 6.89 -23.96
C ALA A 335 -23.59 6.59 -25.15
N ASP A 336 -24.79 6.17 -24.87
CA ASP A 336 -25.86 6.08 -25.86
C ASP A 336 -26.53 7.47 -25.91
N THR A 337 -26.38 8.16 -27.06
CA THR A 337 -26.95 9.49 -27.31
C THR A 337 -28.33 9.37 -27.88
#